data_16eb071dcb4aba7484e12441dc924cd9
#
_entry.id   16eb071dcb4aba7484e12441dc924cd9
#
_cell.length_a   1.000
_cell.length_b   1.000
_cell.length_c   1.000
_cell.angle_alpha   90.00
_cell.angle_beta   90.00
_cell.angle_gamma   90.00
#
_symmetry.space_group_name_H-M   'P 1'
#
loop_
_entity.id
_entity.type
_entity.pdbx_description
1 polymer ?
#
loop_
_entity_poly.entity_id
_entity_poly.type
_entity_poly.pdbx_seq_one_letter_code
_entity_poly.pdbx_strand_id
1 'polypeptide(L)'
;MGEAVITKGYNLPNKYIIHTVGPRYSTGENGEAERLTSAYYESLKLAKKKGIRKIAFPSISTGIYRFPVDEGAEIALNTAIKFLDENPDSFDLILWVLDEKTYIVYKEKYEKLIKE
;
A
#
# COMPACT_ATOMS: atom_id res chain seq x y z
N MET A 1 14.49 2.10 -3.53
CA MET A 1 13.04 2.32 -3.49
C MET A 1 12.31 0.99 -3.37
N GLY A 2 11.11 1.02 -2.83
CA GLY A 2 10.36 -0.21 -2.59
C GLY A 2 10.77 -0.96 -1.34
N GLU A 3 11.66 -0.40 -0.57
CA GLU A 3 12.03 -0.95 0.72
C GLU A 3 11.18 -0.33 1.82
N ALA A 4 11.13 -0.94 2.98
CA ALA A 4 10.39 -0.42 4.12
C ALA A 4 11.23 -0.53 5.39
N VAL A 5 11.12 0.48 6.23
CA VAL A 5 11.79 0.53 7.54
C VAL A 5 10.75 0.89 8.58
N ILE A 6 10.79 0.24 9.73
CA ILE A 6 9.85 0.49 10.82
C ILE A 6 10.55 1.24 11.97
N THR A 7 9.87 2.23 12.53
CA THR A 7 10.31 2.93 13.73
C THR A 7 9.15 3.04 14.71
N LYS A 8 9.45 3.38 15.97
CA LYS A 8 8.40 3.66 16.95
C LYS A 8 7.71 4.97 16.63
N GLY A 9 6.45 5.08 16.99
CA GLY A 9 5.64 6.28 16.73
C GLY A 9 5.94 7.45 17.67
N TYR A 10 6.80 7.27 18.66
CA TYR A 10 7.17 8.28 19.65
C TYR A 10 5.94 8.94 20.29
N ASN A 11 5.72 10.25 20.03
CA ASN A 11 4.63 11.00 20.61
C ASN A 11 3.30 10.88 19.84
N LEU A 12 3.28 10.09 18.79
CA LEU A 12 2.07 9.86 18.02
C LEU A 12 1.24 8.75 18.67
N PRO A 13 -0.09 8.73 18.44
CA PRO A 13 -0.93 7.65 18.97
C PRO A 13 -0.62 6.31 18.33
N ASN A 14 0.15 6.30 17.26
CA ASN A 14 0.55 5.07 16.58
C ASN A 14 1.72 4.41 17.28
N LYS A 15 1.65 3.11 17.41
CA LYS A 15 2.69 2.33 18.07
C LYS A 15 3.99 2.27 17.25
N TYR A 16 3.85 2.24 15.93
CA TYR A 16 4.98 2.20 14.98
C TYR A 16 4.66 3.02 13.76
N ILE A 17 5.71 3.47 13.08
CA ILE A 17 5.62 4.10 11.76
C ILE A 17 6.48 3.27 10.81
N ILE A 18 5.91 2.88 9.68
CA ILE A 18 6.65 2.19 8.63
C ILE A 18 6.99 3.21 7.56
N HIS A 19 8.28 3.36 7.29
CA HIS A 19 8.80 4.29 6.29
C HIS A 19 9.09 3.56 5.00
N THR A 20 8.50 4.01 3.92
CA THR A 20 8.80 3.48 2.59
C THR A 20 8.74 4.62 1.59
N VAL A 21 9.47 4.48 0.50
CA VAL A 21 9.48 5.47 -0.58
C VAL A 21 9.01 4.81 -1.85
N GLY A 22 7.88 5.28 -2.36
CA GLY A 22 7.38 4.83 -3.63
C GLY A 22 8.17 5.43 -4.79
N PRO A 23 8.05 4.86 -5.98
CA PRO A 23 8.76 5.35 -7.16
C PRO A 23 8.16 6.65 -7.69
N ARG A 24 8.99 7.47 -8.33
CA ARG A 24 8.50 8.56 -9.15
C ARG A 24 8.05 7.98 -10.48
N TYR A 25 6.86 8.37 -10.91
CA TYR A 25 6.35 7.93 -12.20
C TYR A 25 6.93 8.84 -13.31
N SER A 26 7.46 8.24 -14.35
CA SER A 26 7.91 8.99 -15.53
C SER A 26 7.22 8.49 -16.80
N THR A 27 7.62 7.32 -17.30
CA THR A 27 7.08 6.76 -18.54
C THR A 27 6.24 5.50 -18.32
N GLY A 28 6.33 4.89 -17.14
CA GLY A 28 5.74 3.59 -16.88
C GLY A 28 6.60 2.43 -17.38
N GLU A 29 7.77 2.72 -17.97
CA GLU A 29 8.64 1.70 -18.55
C GLU A 29 9.88 1.41 -17.71
N ASN A 30 10.08 2.13 -16.62
CA ASN A 30 11.29 2.02 -15.78
C ASN A 30 11.10 1.14 -14.54
N GLY A 31 10.15 0.19 -14.57
CA GLY A 31 9.89 -0.68 -13.44
C GLY A 31 9.15 0.01 -12.29
N GLU A 32 8.44 1.11 -12.57
CA GLU A 32 7.71 1.86 -11.55
C GLU A 32 6.62 1.01 -10.90
N ALA A 33 5.88 0.23 -11.68
CA ALA A 33 4.84 -0.63 -11.15
C ALA A 33 5.40 -1.69 -10.20
N GLU A 34 6.54 -2.27 -10.55
CA GLU A 34 7.20 -3.27 -9.72
C GLU A 34 7.73 -2.67 -8.43
N ARG A 35 8.27 -1.46 -8.49
CA ARG A 35 8.76 -0.77 -7.30
C ARG A 35 7.61 -0.33 -6.37
N LEU A 36 6.48 0.08 -6.94
CA LEU A 36 5.32 0.41 -6.15
C LEU A 36 4.74 -0.84 -5.47
N THR A 37 4.65 -1.93 -6.21
CA THR A 37 4.25 -3.23 -5.65
C THR A 37 5.16 -3.61 -4.48
N SER A 38 6.48 -3.46 -4.65
CA SER A 38 7.45 -3.74 -3.61
C SER A 38 7.27 -2.87 -2.38
N ALA A 39 6.96 -1.58 -2.57
CA ALA A 39 6.73 -0.67 -1.44
C ALA A 39 5.56 -1.15 -0.58
N TYR A 40 4.45 -1.54 -1.18
CA TYR A 40 3.31 -2.07 -0.44
C TYR A 40 3.62 -3.45 0.17
N TYR A 41 4.19 -4.35 -0.62
CA TYR A 41 4.47 -5.71 -0.17
C TYR A 41 5.45 -5.75 1.00
N GLU A 42 6.55 -5.01 0.90
CA GLU A 42 7.56 -4.98 1.95
C GLU A 42 7.05 -4.31 3.22
N SER A 43 6.17 -3.32 3.09
CA SER A 43 5.52 -2.71 4.24
C SER A 43 4.62 -3.71 4.98
N LEU A 44 3.84 -4.49 4.25
CA LEU A 44 2.98 -5.53 4.83
C LEU A 44 3.82 -6.64 5.48
N LYS A 45 4.89 -7.05 4.82
CA LYS A 45 5.80 -8.08 5.32
C LYS A 45 6.44 -7.65 6.63
N LEU A 46 6.91 -6.40 6.70
CA LEU A 46 7.53 -5.86 7.91
C LEU A 46 6.51 -5.72 9.05
N ALA A 47 5.30 -5.26 8.74
CA ALA A 47 4.24 -5.15 9.73
C ALA A 47 3.88 -6.51 10.32
N LYS A 48 3.75 -7.52 9.48
CA LYS A 48 3.49 -8.90 9.92
C LYS A 48 4.59 -9.40 10.85
N LYS A 49 5.85 -9.18 10.47
CA LYS A 49 7.01 -9.58 11.26
C LYS A 49 6.99 -8.97 12.66
N LYS A 50 6.48 -7.75 12.80
CA LYS A 50 6.39 -7.04 14.07
C LYS A 50 5.10 -7.35 14.83
N GLY A 51 4.26 -8.21 14.33
CA GLY A 51 3.00 -8.56 14.98
C GLY A 51 1.92 -7.48 14.91
N ILE A 52 2.05 -6.55 13.98
CA ILE A 52 1.06 -5.50 13.75
C ILE A 52 -0.16 -6.12 13.07
N ARG A 53 -1.34 -5.94 13.64
CA ARG A 53 -2.57 -6.54 13.13
C ARG A 53 -3.47 -5.54 12.41
N LYS A 54 -3.27 -4.24 12.64
CA LYS A 54 -4.06 -3.17 12.01
C LYS A 54 -3.09 -2.18 11.40
N ILE A 55 -3.25 -1.92 10.11
CA ILE A 55 -2.34 -1.04 9.38
C ILE A 55 -3.15 -0.08 8.51
N ALA A 56 -2.67 1.16 8.42
CA ALA A 56 -3.29 2.19 7.57
C ALA A 56 -2.28 2.63 6.52
N PHE A 57 -2.73 2.70 5.29
CA PHE A 57 -1.93 3.16 4.16
C PHE A 57 -2.51 4.41 3.50
N PRO A 58 -1.67 5.36 3.10
CA PRO A 58 -2.09 6.33 2.08
C PRO A 58 -1.95 5.70 0.69
N SER A 59 -2.38 6.41 -0.34
CA SER A 59 -2.11 5.98 -1.71
C SER A 59 -0.68 6.39 -2.07
N ILE A 60 0.22 5.42 -2.08
CA ILE A 60 1.66 5.69 -2.31
C ILE A 60 1.90 6.15 -3.74
N SER A 61 2.73 7.18 -3.90
CA SER A 61 3.20 7.73 -5.19
C SER A 61 2.14 8.37 -6.09
N THR A 62 0.87 8.38 -5.71
CA THR A 62 -0.17 8.97 -6.58
C THR A 62 -0.31 10.48 -6.41
N GLY A 63 0.34 11.07 -5.41
CA GLY A 63 0.37 12.52 -5.21
C GLY A 63 1.52 13.18 -5.96
N ILE A 64 2.52 13.62 -5.20
CA ILE A 64 3.68 14.34 -5.76
C ILE A 64 4.49 13.55 -6.79
N TYR A 65 4.51 12.23 -6.67
CA TYR A 65 5.27 11.38 -7.60
C TYR A 65 4.48 11.03 -8.87
N ARG A 66 3.25 11.54 -9.00
CA ARG A 66 2.44 11.46 -10.22
C ARG A 66 2.13 10.07 -10.74
N PHE A 67 2.18 9.08 -9.90
CA PHE A 67 1.77 7.74 -10.32
C PHE A 67 0.27 7.78 -10.67
N PRO A 68 -0.15 7.23 -11.83
CA PRO A 68 -1.57 7.25 -12.19
C PRO A 68 -2.43 6.59 -11.12
N VAL A 69 -3.50 7.28 -10.70
CA VAL A 69 -4.33 6.82 -9.59
C VAL A 69 -4.96 5.45 -9.87
N ASP A 70 -5.47 5.24 -11.08
CA ASP A 70 -6.09 3.96 -11.47
C ASP A 70 -5.11 2.80 -11.34
N GLU A 71 -3.92 2.97 -11.90
CA GLU A 71 -2.89 1.95 -11.87
C GLU A 71 -2.35 1.76 -10.46
N GLY A 72 -2.16 2.86 -9.71
CA GLY A 72 -1.72 2.82 -8.33
C GLY A 72 -2.70 2.09 -7.43
N ALA A 73 -4.00 2.34 -7.60
CA ALA A 73 -5.04 1.67 -6.84
C ALA A 73 -5.08 0.17 -7.12
N GLU A 74 -4.95 -0.20 -8.39
CA GLU A 74 -4.92 -1.60 -8.79
C GLU A 74 -3.73 -2.33 -8.17
N ILE A 75 -2.54 -1.72 -8.21
CA ILE A 75 -1.34 -2.28 -7.60
C ILE A 75 -1.51 -2.43 -6.10
N ALA A 76 -2.01 -1.39 -5.43
CA ALA A 76 -2.19 -1.41 -3.98
C ALA A 76 -3.13 -2.52 -3.54
N LEU A 77 -4.29 -2.62 -4.18
CA LEU A 77 -5.31 -3.61 -3.82
C LEU A 77 -4.88 -5.03 -4.18
N ASN A 78 -4.30 -5.23 -5.37
CA ASN A 78 -3.80 -6.54 -5.78
C ASN A 78 -2.69 -7.03 -4.85
N THR A 79 -1.79 -6.15 -4.44
CA THR A 79 -0.69 -6.50 -3.54
C THR A 79 -1.22 -6.90 -2.17
N ALA A 80 -2.19 -6.14 -1.64
CA ALA A 80 -2.80 -6.46 -0.34
C ALA A 80 -3.55 -7.80 -0.39
N ILE A 81 -4.33 -8.03 -1.44
CA ILE A 81 -5.08 -9.29 -1.59
C ILE A 81 -4.13 -10.47 -1.72
N LYS A 82 -3.10 -10.35 -2.55
CA LYS A 82 -2.09 -11.38 -2.72
C LYS A 82 -1.39 -11.71 -1.40
N PHE A 83 -1.00 -10.66 -0.65
CA PHE A 83 -0.35 -10.85 0.64
C PHE A 83 -1.25 -11.61 1.62
N LEU A 84 -2.53 -11.25 1.69
CA LEU A 84 -3.48 -11.91 2.58
C LEU A 84 -3.74 -13.36 2.16
N ASP A 85 -3.76 -13.66 0.87
CA ASP A 85 -3.89 -15.03 0.38
C ASP A 85 -2.68 -15.89 0.75
N GLU A 86 -1.48 -15.31 0.68
CA GLU A 86 -0.24 -16.00 1.05
C GLU A 86 -0.05 -16.10 2.56
N ASN A 87 -0.64 -15.18 3.31
CA ASN A 87 -0.47 -15.06 4.76
C ASN A 87 -1.83 -14.88 5.43
N PRO A 88 -2.69 -15.91 5.43
CA PRO A 88 -4.03 -15.78 6.03
C PRO A 88 -3.92 -15.46 7.53
N ASP A 89 -4.86 -14.68 8.01
CA ASP A 89 -4.94 -14.24 9.41
C ASP A 89 -3.79 -13.35 9.88
N SER A 90 -3.01 -12.77 8.95
CA SER A 90 -1.91 -11.87 9.32
C SER A 90 -2.39 -10.50 9.80
N PHE A 91 -3.52 -10.03 9.26
CA PHE A 91 -4.07 -8.72 9.62
C PHE A 91 -5.56 -8.81 9.95
N ASP A 92 -5.99 -8.01 10.93
CA ASP A 92 -7.40 -7.82 11.25
C ASP A 92 -8.00 -6.71 10.41
N LEU A 93 -7.20 -5.73 10.02
CA LEU A 93 -7.67 -4.56 9.28
C LEU A 93 -6.53 -3.94 8.48
N ILE A 94 -6.80 -3.73 7.19
CA ILE A 94 -5.96 -2.89 6.33
C ILE A 94 -6.84 -1.72 5.91
N LEU A 95 -6.47 -0.51 6.33
CA LEU A 95 -7.23 0.69 6.10
C LEU A 95 -6.51 1.58 5.08
N TRP A 96 -7.26 2.11 4.12
CA TRP A 96 -6.73 3.05 3.12
C TRP A 96 -7.19 4.46 3.47
N VAL A 97 -6.23 5.36 3.70
CA VAL A 97 -6.51 6.77 4.02
C VAL A 97 -6.41 7.56 2.72
N LEU A 98 -7.53 7.94 2.16
CA LEU A 98 -7.62 8.50 0.82
C LEU A 98 -8.47 9.77 0.83
N ASP A 99 -8.21 10.68 -0.11
CA ASP A 99 -9.14 11.77 -0.36
C ASP A 99 -10.36 11.22 -1.11
N GLU A 100 -11.41 12.03 -1.24
CA GLU A 100 -12.66 11.60 -1.84
C GLU A 100 -12.48 11.09 -3.27
N LYS A 101 -11.69 11.79 -4.06
CA LYS A 101 -11.43 11.47 -5.45
C LYS A 101 -10.72 10.13 -5.62
N THR A 102 -9.70 9.91 -4.82
CA THR A 102 -8.93 8.67 -4.82
C THR A 102 -9.76 7.51 -4.26
N TYR A 103 -10.58 7.77 -3.25
CA TYR A 103 -11.48 6.77 -2.68
C TYR A 103 -12.41 6.16 -3.72
N ILE A 104 -12.98 6.99 -4.59
CA ILE A 104 -13.88 6.51 -5.65
C ILE A 104 -13.15 5.53 -6.56
N VAL A 105 -11.92 5.83 -6.93
CA VAL A 105 -11.10 4.95 -7.78
C VAL A 105 -10.82 3.62 -7.09
N TYR A 106 -10.40 3.65 -5.83
CA TYR A 106 -10.13 2.44 -5.05
C TYR A 106 -11.37 1.57 -4.91
N LYS A 107 -12.51 2.19 -4.65
CA LYS A 107 -13.79 1.49 -4.51
C LYS A 107 -14.16 0.75 -5.80
N GLU A 108 -14.06 1.43 -6.93
CA GLU A 108 -14.35 0.83 -8.23
C GLU A 108 -13.43 -0.33 -8.55
N LYS A 109 -12.14 -0.18 -8.28
CA LYS A 109 -11.16 -1.25 -8.51
C LYS A 109 -11.42 -2.45 -7.59
N TYR A 110 -11.73 -2.20 -6.34
CA TYR A 110 -12.02 -3.26 -5.38
C TYR A 110 -13.26 -4.06 -5.80
N GLU A 111 -14.31 -3.37 -6.20
CA GLU A 111 -15.55 -4.02 -6.65
C GLU A 111 -15.31 -4.93 -7.86
N LYS A 112 -14.45 -4.52 -8.78
CA LYS A 112 -14.07 -5.36 -9.92
C LYS A 112 -13.32 -6.62 -9.49
N LEU A 113 -12.41 -6.48 -8.53
CA LEU A 113 -11.58 -7.60 -8.06
C LEU A 113 -12.42 -8.65 -7.35
N ILE A 114 -13.38 -8.24 -6.53
CA ILE A 114 -14.21 -9.21 -5.78
C ILE A 114 -15.28 -9.88 -6.63
N LYS A 115 -15.60 -9.36 -7.82
CA LYS A 115 -16.55 -9.96 -8.73
C LYS A 115 -15.93 -11.03 -9.63
N GLU A 116 -14.64 -11.11 -9.64
CA GLU A 116 -13.90 -12.13 -10.36
C GLU A 116 -13.62 -13.32 -9.43
#